data_1f64c91adbbda088745c19a383df61e6
#
_entry.id   1f64c91adbbda088745c19a383df61e6
#
_cell.length_a   1.000
_cell.length_b   1.000
_cell.length_c   1.000
_cell.angle_alpha   90.00
_cell.angle_beta   90.00
_cell.angle_gamma   90.00
#
_symmetry.space_group_name_H-M   'P 1'
#
loop_
_entity.id
_entity.type
_entity.pdbx_description
1 polymer ?
#
loop_
_entity_poly.entity_id
_entity_poly.type
_entity_poly.pdbx_seq_one_letter_code
_entity_poly.pdbx_strand_id
1 'polypeptide(L)' 'MLRMCRILAVNKELGIVAIEAGSRHGVFKGMVFHTMPGNPAAEFRISATRPDISAATVIKGDINQLGSGMSITAVENRK' A
#
# COMPACT_ATOMS: atom_id res chain seq x y z
N MET A 1 8.30 -8.83 -11.30
CA MET A 1 8.26 -8.33 -9.93
C MET A 1 7.53 -7.00 -9.84
N LEU A 2 6.64 -6.88 -8.90
CA LEU A 2 5.84 -5.68 -8.73
C LEU A 2 6.68 -4.54 -8.18
N ARG A 3 6.58 -3.37 -8.80
CA ARG A 3 7.27 -2.19 -8.31
C ARG A 3 6.31 -1.10 -7.89
N MET A 4 5.22 -0.96 -8.64
CA MET A 4 4.25 0.10 -8.40
C MET A 4 2.85 -0.44 -8.51
N CYS A 5 1.96 0.13 -7.73
CA CYS A 5 0.55 -0.15 -7.86
C CYS A 5 -0.21 1.07 -7.37
N ARG A 6 -1.53 0.98 -7.37
CA ARG A 6 -2.37 2.11 -6.99
C ARG A 6 -3.22 1.76 -5.80
N ILE A 7 -3.56 2.79 -5.05
CA ILE A 7 -4.54 2.66 -3.99
C ILE A 7 -5.91 2.58 -4.65
N LEU A 8 -6.68 1.55 -4.30
CA LEU A 8 -8.04 1.39 -4.78
C LEU A 8 -9.04 2.13 -3.92
N ALA A 9 -8.87 2.04 -2.61
CA ALA A 9 -9.82 2.62 -1.67
C ALA A 9 -9.12 2.88 -0.36
N VAL A 10 -9.66 3.84 0.39
CA VAL A 10 -9.12 4.21 1.69
C VAL A 10 -10.25 4.12 2.71
N ASN A 11 -10.01 3.41 3.81
CA ASN A 11 -10.93 3.35 4.93
C ASN A 11 -10.29 4.10 6.09
N LYS A 12 -10.73 5.34 6.27
CA LYS A 12 -10.11 6.23 7.25
C LYS A 12 -10.41 5.82 8.69
N GLU A 13 -11.56 5.19 8.90
CA GLU A 13 -11.93 4.76 10.24
C GLU A 13 -11.03 3.64 10.74
N LEU A 14 -10.67 2.74 9.84
CA LEU A 14 -9.86 1.59 10.21
C LEU A 14 -8.37 1.80 10.00
N GLY A 15 -8.00 2.89 9.31
CA GLY A 15 -6.60 3.14 9.00
C GLY A 15 -6.05 2.16 7.97
N ILE A 16 -6.91 1.72 7.05
CA ILE A 16 -6.57 0.67 6.09
C ILE A 16 -6.77 1.20 4.68
N VAL A 17 -5.88 0.80 3.78
CA VAL A 17 -6.05 1.06 2.36
C VAL A 17 -6.09 -0.27 1.61
N ALA A 18 -6.88 -0.30 0.53
CA ALA A 18 -6.89 -1.42 -0.39
C ALA A 18 -6.01 -1.05 -1.57
N ILE A 19 -5.14 -1.95 -1.99
CA ILE A 19 -4.24 -1.68 -3.11
C ILE A 19 -4.51 -2.66 -4.24
N GLU A 20 -4.22 -2.19 -5.45
CA GLU A 20 -4.48 -2.93 -6.69
C GLU A 20 -3.33 -3.87 -7.01
N ALA A 21 -3.03 -4.76 -6.07
CA ALA A 21 -1.99 -5.76 -6.26
C ALA A 21 -2.15 -6.81 -5.20
N GLY A 22 -1.85 -8.04 -5.53
CA GLY A 22 -2.04 -9.14 -4.60
C GLY A 22 -0.94 -10.17 -4.70
N SER A 23 -1.22 -11.35 -4.16
CA SER A 23 -0.20 -12.40 -4.06
C SER A 23 0.30 -12.84 -5.43
N ARG A 24 -0.53 -12.80 -6.46
CA ARG A 24 -0.07 -13.18 -7.79
C ARG A 24 0.91 -12.17 -8.36
N HIS A 25 1.02 -11.00 -7.77
CA HIS A 25 1.99 -9.97 -8.17
C HIS A 25 3.19 -9.91 -7.25
N GLY A 26 3.30 -10.86 -6.33
CA GLY A 26 4.42 -10.91 -5.42
C GLY A 26 4.21 -10.16 -4.11
N VAL A 27 2.98 -9.72 -3.84
CA VAL A 27 2.67 -9.05 -2.58
C VAL A 27 2.46 -10.09 -1.49
N PHE A 28 3.04 -9.85 -0.31
CA PHE A 28 2.92 -10.78 0.81
C PHE A 28 2.69 -10.00 2.09
N LYS A 29 2.11 -10.70 3.07
CA LYS A 29 1.83 -10.11 4.37
C LYS A 29 3.12 -9.63 5.02
N GLY A 30 3.09 -8.41 5.54
CA GLY A 30 4.27 -7.80 6.15
C GLY A 30 5.08 -6.93 5.21
N MET A 31 4.82 -7.04 3.92
CA MET A 31 5.50 -6.21 2.93
C MET A 31 5.13 -4.75 3.15
N VAL A 32 6.08 -3.85 2.91
CA VAL A 32 5.87 -2.42 3.14
C VAL A 32 5.89 -1.67 1.82
N PHE A 33 4.95 -0.76 1.69
CA PHE A 33 4.86 0.16 0.54
C PHE A 33 4.96 1.58 1.03
N HIS A 34 5.35 2.49 0.15
CA HIS A 34 5.33 3.92 0.47
C HIS A 34 4.84 4.72 -0.72
N THR A 35 4.40 5.95 -0.46
CA THR A 35 3.94 6.84 -1.51
C THR A 35 5.10 7.30 -2.37
N MET A 36 4.77 7.68 -3.61
CA MET A 36 5.76 8.19 -4.54
C MET A 36 6.14 9.62 -4.19
N PRO A 37 7.34 10.08 -4.60
CA PRO A 37 7.73 11.48 -4.40
C PRO A 37 6.71 12.42 -5.05
N GLY A 38 6.46 13.55 -4.41
CA GLY A 38 5.48 14.51 -4.88
C GLY A 38 4.12 14.34 -4.25
N ASN A 39 3.90 13.23 -3.56
CA ASN A 39 2.67 12.98 -2.82
C ASN A 39 2.94 13.09 -1.33
N PRO A 40 1.90 13.29 -0.52
CA PRO A 40 2.09 13.27 0.93
C PRO A 40 2.74 11.96 1.36
N ALA A 41 3.77 12.05 2.20
CA ALA A 41 4.55 10.88 2.59
C ALA A 41 3.72 9.96 3.49
N ALA A 42 3.74 8.68 3.17
CA ALA A 42 3.06 7.67 3.98
C ALA A 42 3.67 6.31 3.71
N GLU A 43 3.55 5.42 4.69
CA GLU A 43 3.99 4.05 4.57
C GLU A 43 2.88 3.12 4.99
N PHE A 44 2.83 1.96 4.33
CA PHE A 44 1.79 0.96 4.56
C PHE A 44 2.43 -0.41 4.73
N ARG A 45 1.87 -1.20 5.64
CA ARG A 45 2.28 -2.59 5.78
C ARG A 45 1.13 -3.49 5.39
N ILE A 46 1.40 -4.46 4.52
CA ILE A 46 0.38 -5.40 4.06
C ILE A 46 -0.08 -6.24 5.23
N SER A 47 -1.38 -6.18 5.52
CA SER A 47 -1.98 -6.97 6.60
C SER A 47 -2.68 -8.21 6.09
N ALA A 48 -3.14 -8.19 4.85
CA ALA A 48 -3.78 -9.35 4.23
C ALA A 48 -3.63 -9.25 2.73
N THR A 49 -3.53 -10.39 2.05
CA THR A 49 -3.39 -10.38 0.60
C THR A 49 -4.31 -11.42 -0.01
N ARG A 50 -4.85 -11.07 -1.17
CA ARG A 50 -5.63 -11.93 -2.05
C ARG A 50 -4.92 -12.00 -3.38
N PRO A 51 -5.37 -12.83 -4.33
CA PRO A 51 -4.64 -12.92 -5.60
C PRO A 51 -4.47 -11.60 -6.33
N ASP A 52 -5.47 -10.72 -6.33
CA ASP A 52 -5.42 -9.52 -7.14
C ASP A 52 -5.45 -8.22 -6.34
N ILE A 53 -5.78 -8.28 -5.05
CA ILE A 53 -5.83 -7.08 -4.20
C ILE A 53 -5.26 -7.41 -2.85
N SER A 54 -4.88 -6.37 -2.11
CA SER A 54 -4.37 -6.55 -0.76
C SER A 54 -4.88 -5.43 0.12
N ALA A 55 -4.90 -5.69 1.42
CA ALA A 55 -5.21 -4.69 2.42
C ALA A 55 -3.91 -4.32 3.14
N ALA A 56 -3.74 -3.03 3.38
CA ALA A 56 -2.55 -2.53 4.05
C ALA A 56 -2.94 -1.56 5.16
N THR A 57 -2.21 -1.62 6.26
CA THR A 57 -2.40 -0.70 7.37
C THR A 57 -1.43 0.45 7.23
N VAL A 58 -1.92 1.67 7.42
CA VAL A 58 -1.06 2.85 7.39
C VAL A 58 -0.22 2.84 8.67
N ILE A 59 1.10 2.76 8.51
CA ILE A 59 2.01 2.74 9.64
C ILE A 59 2.74 4.07 9.82
N LYS A 60 2.67 4.94 8.81
CA LYS A 60 3.31 6.25 8.88
C LYS A 60 2.56 7.20 7.97
N GLY A 61 2.44 8.45 8.38
CA GLY A 61 1.77 9.47 7.58
C GLY A 61 0.32 9.64 7.97
N ASP A 62 -0.37 10.51 7.24
CA ASP A 62 -1.75 10.90 7.52
C ASP A 62 -2.68 10.29 6.51
N ILE A 63 -3.52 9.36 6.96
CA ILE A 63 -4.46 8.67 6.08
C ILE A 63 -5.44 9.64 5.41
N ASN A 64 -5.67 10.80 6.03
CA ASN A 64 -6.59 11.79 5.46
C ASN A 64 -6.04 12.43 4.19
N GLN A 65 -4.76 12.28 3.93
CA GLN A 65 -4.13 12.80 2.72
C GLN A 65 -4.01 11.75 1.62
N LEU A 66 -4.52 10.56 1.86
CA LEU A 66 -4.45 9.47 0.91
C LEU A 66 -5.77 9.35 0.16
N GLY A 67 -5.71 8.87 -1.07
CA GLY A 67 -6.91 8.69 -1.85
C GLY A 67 -6.72 7.64 -2.93
N SER A 68 -7.84 7.20 -3.48
CA SER A 68 -7.81 6.20 -4.56
C SER A 68 -7.12 6.80 -5.77
N GLY A 69 -6.42 5.95 -6.49
CA GLY A 69 -5.68 6.37 -7.67
C GLY A 69 -4.25 6.79 -7.40
N MET A 70 -3.87 7.01 -6.15
CA MET A 70 -2.49 7.36 -5.82
C MET A 70 -1.58 6.19 -6.08
N SER A 71 -0.42 6.48 -6.65
CA SER A 71 0.60 5.45 -6.91
C SER A 71 1.46 5.24 -5.68
N ILE A 72 1.76 3.99 -5.42
CA ILE A 72 2.65 3.61 -4.32
C ILE A 72 3.64 2.58 -4.84
N THR A 73 4.73 2.43 -4.15
CA THR A 73 5.78 1.49 -4.55
C THR A 73 6.23 0.65 -3.38
N ALA A 74 6.67 -0.56 -3.67
CA ALA A 74 7.17 -1.45 -2.64
C ALA A 74 8.49 -0.95 -2.12
N VAL A 75 8.67 -1.00 -0.81
CA VAL A 75 9.95 -0.68 -0.19
C VAL A 75 10.84 -1.90 -0.36
N GLU A 76 12.00 -1.68 -0.97
CA GLU A 76 12.94 -2.75 -1.12
C GLU A 76 13.59 -3.04 0.22
N ASN A 77 13.37 -4.24 0.71
CA ASN A 77 13.86 -4.61 2.02
C ASN A 77 15.14 -5.40 1.89
N ARG A 78 16.22 -4.77 2.26
CA ARG A 78 17.53 -5.40 2.20
C ARG A 78 18.02 -5.76 3.56
N LYS A 79 18.67 -6.87 3.63
CA LYS A 79 19.24 -7.30 4.91
C LYS A 79 20.70 -7.13 4.91
#